data_fc9a549fb18a9e9dac73170251060460
#
_entry.id   fc9a549fb18a9e9dac73170251060460
#
_cell.length_a   1.000
_cell.length_b   1.000
_cell.length_c   1.000
_cell.angle_alpha   90.00
_cell.angle_beta   90.00
_cell.angle_gamma   90.00
#
_symmetry.space_group_name_H-M   'P 1'
#
loop_
_entity.id
_entity.type
_entity.pdbx_description
1 polymer ?
#
loop_
_entity_poly.entity_id
_entity_poly.type
_entity_poly.pdbx_seq_one_letter_code
_entity_poly.pdbx_strand_id
1 'polypeptide(L)'
;MNRVNEILNNDGVIAFVTDTVWGIGCLPTSEKAVKRIYEIKKRETKKPLILMSDDIYPLFDYVKQPIEKQAQILIKKHFPGALTLVVEKSKNTPDFITSGMNTVGIRVPENETFAKICQSIDGRVLATTSANLSGEPAALTYHEAISYIGEKVDLVIQDFGCVAKGKASTVVGFKDNETIIYRQGEVII
;
A
#
# COMPACT_ATOMS: atom_id res chain seq x y z
N MET A 1 -13.86 -11.70 7.87
CA MET A 1 -12.37 -11.80 7.95
C MET A 1 -11.83 -13.15 7.46
N ASN A 2 -12.39 -14.32 7.84
CA ASN A 2 -11.92 -15.63 7.29
C ASN A 2 -11.88 -15.66 5.76
N ARG A 3 -12.90 -15.11 5.06
CA ARG A 3 -12.94 -15.04 3.61
C ARG A 3 -11.81 -14.19 3.00
N VAL A 4 -11.40 -13.10 3.66
CA VAL A 4 -10.29 -12.24 3.20
C VAL A 4 -8.99 -13.03 3.21
N ASN A 5 -8.71 -13.70 4.34
CA ASN A 5 -7.51 -14.52 4.49
C ASN A 5 -7.47 -15.68 3.47
N GLU A 6 -8.59 -16.34 3.25
CA GLU A 6 -8.71 -17.40 2.26
C GLU A 6 -8.42 -16.90 0.84
N ILE A 7 -9.00 -15.76 0.43
CA ILE A 7 -8.78 -15.16 -0.89
C ILE A 7 -7.30 -14.83 -1.06
N LEU A 8 -6.71 -14.14 -0.09
CA LEU A 8 -5.31 -13.69 -0.19
C LEU A 8 -4.33 -14.86 -0.22
N ASN A 9 -4.57 -15.92 0.57
CA ASN A 9 -3.74 -17.13 0.56
C ASN A 9 -3.88 -17.96 -0.74
N ASN A 10 -4.92 -17.71 -1.53
CA ASN A 10 -5.12 -18.30 -2.87
C ASN A 10 -4.71 -17.35 -4.00
N ASP A 11 -3.69 -16.53 -3.81
CA ASP A 11 -3.18 -15.56 -4.78
C ASP A 11 -4.23 -14.50 -5.21
N GLY A 12 -5.17 -14.19 -4.32
CA GLY A 12 -6.24 -13.24 -4.60
C GLY A 12 -5.80 -11.79 -4.46
N VAL A 13 -6.58 -10.91 -5.10
CA VAL A 13 -6.45 -9.45 -5.03
C VAL A 13 -7.73 -8.88 -4.44
N ILE A 14 -7.61 -8.04 -3.42
CA ILE A 14 -8.74 -7.37 -2.77
C ILE A 14 -8.69 -5.87 -2.98
N ALA A 15 -9.86 -5.22 -2.94
CA ALA A 15 -9.98 -3.77 -2.89
C ALA A 15 -10.48 -3.34 -1.51
N PHE A 16 -9.96 -2.21 -1.03
CA PHE A 16 -10.23 -1.70 0.31
C PHE A 16 -10.10 -0.18 0.39
N VAL A 17 -10.80 0.41 1.37
CA VAL A 17 -10.70 1.84 1.67
C VAL A 17 -9.45 2.14 2.50
N THR A 18 -8.84 3.32 2.28
CA THR A 18 -7.85 3.92 3.18
C THR A 18 -8.25 5.33 3.55
N ASP A 19 -7.50 5.99 4.43
CA ASP A 19 -7.68 7.40 4.78
C ASP A 19 -7.47 8.37 3.60
N THR A 20 -6.81 7.94 2.52
CA THR A 20 -6.53 8.78 1.34
C THR A 20 -7.44 8.49 0.16
N VAL A 21 -7.28 7.33 -0.45
CA VAL A 21 -8.04 6.83 -1.60
C VAL A 21 -8.25 5.33 -1.44
N TRP A 22 -9.15 4.75 -2.21
CA TRP A 22 -9.27 3.28 -2.28
C TRP A 22 -8.01 2.66 -2.88
N GLY A 23 -7.64 1.51 -2.35
CA GLY A 23 -6.51 0.70 -2.79
C GLY A 23 -6.91 -0.69 -3.25
N ILE A 24 -6.02 -1.32 -4.00
CA ILE A 24 -6.02 -2.76 -4.24
C ILE A 24 -4.73 -3.35 -3.71
N GLY A 25 -4.78 -4.59 -3.26
CA GLY A 25 -3.61 -5.25 -2.70
C GLY A 25 -3.73 -6.76 -2.63
N CYS A 26 -2.58 -7.39 -2.41
CA CYS A 26 -2.41 -8.82 -2.26
C CYS A 26 -1.30 -9.11 -1.22
N LEU A 27 -1.08 -10.39 -0.90
CA LEU A 27 0.06 -10.76 -0.07
C LEU A 27 1.38 -10.41 -0.77
N PRO A 28 2.37 -9.86 -0.04
CA PRO A 28 3.67 -9.49 -0.60
C PRO A 28 4.52 -10.69 -1.06
N THR A 29 4.14 -11.89 -0.66
CA THR A 29 4.80 -13.14 -1.04
C THR A 29 4.27 -13.75 -2.33
N SER A 30 3.11 -13.29 -2.84
CA SER A 30 2.49 -13.83 -4.04
C SER A 30 2.90 -13.06 -5.29
N GLU A 31 3.91 -13.55 -6.01
CA GLU A 31 4.30 -12.99 -7.31
C GLU A 31 3.15 -13.02 -8.34
N LYS A 32 2.33 -14.09 -8.30
CA LYS A 32 1.17 -14.24 -9.18
C LYS A 32 0.13 -13.15 -8.96
N ALA A 33 -0.21 -12.86 -7.71
CA ALA A 33 -1.16 -11.80 -7.36
C ALA A 33 -0.60 -10.41 -7.69
N VAL A 34 0.70 -10.17 -7.47
CA VAL A 34 1.37 -8.93 -7.86
C VAL A 34 1.31 -8.72 -9.36
N LYS A 35 1.63 -9.72 -10.20
CA LYS A 35 1.47 -9.64 -11.65
C LYS A 35 0.04 -9.29 -12.05
N ARG A 36 -0.95 -9.94 -11.41
CA ARG A 36 -2.36 -9.64 -11.64
C ARG A 36 -2.74 -8.20 -11.31
N ILE A 37 -2.17 -7.60 -10.26
CA ILE A 37 -2.35 -6.17 -9.95
C ILE A 37 -1.87 -5.28 -11.12
N TYR A 38 -0.73 -5.58 -11.72
CA TYR A 38 -0.24 -4.83 -12.89
C TYR A 38 -1.16 -4.97 -14.10
N GLU A 39 -1.70 -6.17 -14.35
CA GLU A 39 -2.68 -6.45 -15.43
C GLU A 39 -3.99 -5.67 -15.19
N ILE A 40 -4.56 -5.74 -13.98
CA ILE A 40 -5.76 -4.99 -13.58
C ILE A 40 -5.60 -3.51 -13.88
N LYS A 41 -4.46 -2.95 -13.51
CA LYS A 41 -4.17 -1.52 -13.69
C LYS A 41 -3.78 -1.14 -15.12
N LYS A 42 -3.56 -2.08 -16.02
CA LYS A 42 -2.93 -1.84 -17.33
C LYS A 42 -1.66 -1.01 -17.17
N ARG A 43 -0.85 -1.35 -16.18
CA ARG A 43 0.30 -0.55 -15.72
C ARG A 43 1.61 -1.23 -16.11
N GLU A 44 2.59 -0.42 -16.54
CA GLU A 44 3.95 -0.90 -16.70
C GLU A 44 4.52 -1.45 -15.39
N THR A 45 5.21 -2.57 -15.45
CA THR A 45 5.86 -3.21 -14.29
C THR A 45 6.97 -2.37 -13.66
N LYS A 46 7.39 -1.29 -14.31
CA LYS A 46 8.40 -0.34 -13.81
C LYS A 46 7.95 0.54 -12.63
N LYS A 47 6.66 0.60 -12.34
CA LYS A 47 6.16 1.41 -11.22
C LYS A 47 5.93 0.50 -10.00
N PRO A 48 6.73 0.59 -8.93
CA PRO A 48 6.66 -0.33 -7.79
C PRO A 48 5.33 -0.24 -7.05
N LEU A 49 4.99 -1.32 -6.34
CA LEU A 49 3.96 -1.33 -5.31
C LEU A 49 4.55 -0.78 -4.02
N ILE A 50 3.67 -0.39 -3.09
CA ILE A 50 4.07 -0.04 -1.72
C ILE A 50 3.58 -1.10 -0.75
N LEU A 51 4.27 -1.26 0.36
CA LEU A 51 3.85 -2.14 1.45
C LEU A 51 3.06 -1.33 2.48
N MET A 52 1.89 -1.84 2.82
CA MET A 52 1.04 -1.25 3.85
C MET A 52 0.75 -2.26 4.95
N SER A 53 0.68 -1.77 6.19
CA SER A 53 0.28 -2.52 7.37
C SER A 53 -0.56 -1.64 8.29
N ASP A 54 -1.21 -2.22 9.28
CA ASP A 54 -1.89 -1.52 10.37
C ASP A 54 -0.93 -1.02 11.45
N ASP A 55 0.34 -1.45 11.40
CA ASP A 55 1.40 -1.05 12.31
C ASP A 55 2.75 -0.99 11.58
N ILE A 56 3.70 -0.26 12.16
CA ILE A 56 5.05 -0.14 11.60
C ILE A 56 5.88 -1.42 11.78
N TYR A 57 5.68 -2.17 12.86
CA TYR A 57 6.50 -3.33 13.20
C TYR A 57 6.50 -4.44 12.15
N PRO A 58 5.36 -4.85 11.55
CA PRO A 58 5.38 -5.83 10.47
C PRO A 58 6.13 -5.36 9.22
N LEU A 59 6.21 -4.05 8.99
CA LEU A 59 6.95 -3.48 7.85
C LEU A 59 8.47 -3.52 8.04
N PHE A 60 8.96 -3.67 9.28
CA PHE A 60 10.41 -3.74 9.54
C PHE A 60 11.10 -4.96 8.94
N ASP A 61 10.36 -6.04 8.69
CA ASP A 61 10.91 -7.22 7.99
C ASP A 61 11.26 -6.92 6.53
N TYR A 62 10.61 -5.92 5.94
CA TYR A 62 10.76 -5.53 4.54
C TYR A 62 11.73 -4.36 4.31
N VAL A 63 12.18 -3.70 5.36
CA VAL A 63 13.09 -2.56 5.27
C VAL A 63 14.45 -2.86 5.90
N LYS A 64 15.50 -2.32 5.30
CA LYS A 64 16.85 -2.47 5.84
C LYS A 64 16.95 -1.76 7.19
N GLN A 65 17.52 -2.44 8.18
CA GLN A 65 17.74 -1.90 9.50
C GLN A 65 19.23 -1.52 9.70
N PRO A 66 19.51 -0.47 10.46
CA PRO A 66 18.58 0.51 11.05
C PRO A 66 17.98 1.46 10.00
N ILE A 67 16.74 1.85 10.20
CA ILE A 67 16.11 2.89 9.36
C ILE A 67 16.79 4.25 9.61
N GLU A 68 16.93 5.06 8.57
CA GLU A 68 17.49 6.41 8.63
C GLU A 68 16.79 7.31 9.67
N LYS A 69 17.55 8.17 10.35
CA LYS A 69 17.03 9.03 11.43
C LYS A 69 15.87 9.92 10.97
N GLN A 70 15.97 10.52 9.77
CA GLN A 70 14.91 11.34 9.20
C GLN A 70 13.62 10.52 9.00
N ALA A 71 13.74 9.30 8.49
CA ALA A 71 12.60 8.39 8.34
C ALA A 71 11.96 8.05 9.70
N GLN A 72 12.77 7.78 10.73
CA GLN A 72 12.24 7.53 12.09
C GLN A 72 11.47 8.74 12.65
N ILE A 73 11.95 9.95 12.43
CA ILE A 73 11.26 11.19 12.84
C ILE A 73 9.92 11.31 12.12
N LEU A 74 9.89 11.07 10.80
CA LEU A 74 8.66 11.15 10.00
C LEU A 74 7.66 10.04 10.35
N ILE A 75 8.12 8.82 10.61
CA ILE A 75 7.29 7.72 11.13
C ILE A 75 6.61 8.14 12.42
N LYS A 76 7.39 8.60 13.41
CA LYS A 76 6.85 9.01 14.72
C LYS A 76 5.84 10.14 14.61
N LYS A 77 5.99 11.04 13.64
CA LYS A 77 5.14 12.22 13.47
C LYS A 77 3.87 11.94 12.65
N HIS A 78 3.94 11.04 11.67
CA HIS A 78 2.91 10.92 10.64
C HIS A 78 2.35 9.50 10.42
N PHE A 79 2.80 8.49 11.17
CA PHE A 79 2.18 7.16 11.14
C PHE A 79 1.37 6.93 12.42
N PRO A 80 0.14 6.39 12.31
CA PRO A 80 -0.58 6.14 11.06
C PRO A 80 -1.01 7.43 10.36
N GLY A 81 -1.10 7.40 9.00
CA GLY A 81 -1.57 8.55 8.24
C GLY A 81 -1.21 8.56 6.75
N ALA A 82 -1.36 9.74 6.15
CA ALA A 82 -1.26 9.95 4.71
C ALA A 82 0.19 10.22 4.23
N LEU A 83 1.18 9.57 4.84
CA LEU A 83 2.58 9.62 4.43
C LEU A 83 3.04 8.25 3.92
N THR A 84 3.75 8.22 2.80
CA THR A 84 4.46 7.05 2.28
C THR A 84 5.96 7.35 2.31
N LEU A 85 6.74 6.50 2.95
CA LEU A 85 8.21 6.62 3.00
C LEU A 85 8.84 5.61 2.05
N VAL A 86 9.76 6.08 1.22
CA VAL A 86 10.60 5.25 0.34
C VAL A 86 11.95 5.09 1.01
N VAL A 87 12.24 3.89 1.48
CA VAL A 87 13.42 3.54 2.26
C VAL A 87 14.17 2.37 1.63
N GLU A 88 15.42 2.11 2.03
CA GLU A 88 16.15 0.93 1.56
C GLU A 88 15.41 -0.35 1.95
N LYS A 89 15.25 -1.25 0.98
CA LYS A 89 14.61 -2.54 1.22
C LYS A 89 15.54 -3.53 1.93
N SER A 90 14.96 -4.44 2.70
CA SER A 90 15.67 -5.61 3.21
C SER A 90 15.79 -6.69 2.12
N LYS A 91 16.58 -7.72 2.39
CA LYS A 91 16.66 -8.93 1.56
C LYS A 91 15.34 -9.74 1.49
N ASN A 92 14.43 -9.51 2.43
CA ASN A 92 13.13 -10.18 2.49
C ASN A 92 12.11 -9.54 1.55
N THR A 93 12.39 -8.34 1.00
CA THR A 93 11.49 -7.67 0.05
C THR A 93 11.72 -8.18 -1.36
N PRO A 94 10.71 -8.87 -1.95
CA PRO A 94 10.84 -9.41 -3.30
C PRO A 94 11.01 -8.32 -4.37
N ASP A 95 11.85 -8.60 -5.37
CA ASP A 95 12.12 -7.68 -6.47
C ASP A 95 10.89 -7.36 -7.31
N PHE A 96 9.95 -8.29 -7.44
CA PHE A 96 8.71 -8.07 -8.18
C PHE A 96 7.79 -7.02 -7.52
N ILE A 97 7.91 -6.72 -6.22
CA ILE A 97 7.21 -5.61 -5.55
C ILE A 97 7.86 -4.28 -5.89
N THR A 98 9.19 -4.22 -5.86
CA THR A 98 9.98 -2.99 -6.00
C THR A 98 10.35 -2.68 -7.45
N SER A 99 9.94 -3.51 -8.40
CA SER A 99 10.36 -3.41 -9.81
C SER A 99 11.89 -3.44 -9.95
N GLY A 100 12.57 -4.23 -9.10
CA GLY A 100 14.03 -4.35 -9.06
C GLY A 100 14.76 -3.20 -8.38
N MET A 101 14.06 -2.20 -7.82
CA MET A 101 14.71 -1.11 -7.09
C MET A 101 15.25 -1.58 -5.73
N ASN A 102 16.30 -0.93 -5.24
CA ASN A 102 16.87 -1.16 -3.91
C ASN A 102 16.08 -0.48 -2.77
N THR A 103 14.94 0.12 -3.09
CA THR A 103 14.06 0.82 -2.16
C THR A 103 12.65 0.25 -2.20
N VAL A 104 11.91 0.40 -1.11
CA VAL A 104 10.52 0.02 -0.97
C VAL A 104 9.73 1.17 -0.33
N GLY A 105 8.52 1.41 -0.85
CA GLY A 105 7.58 2.33 -0.23
C GLY A 105 6.85 1.63 0.92
N ILE A 106 6.78 2.26 2.09
CA ILE A 106 6.05 1.77 3.26
C ILE A 106 5.05 2.81 3.75
N ARG A 107 3.91 2.34 4.28
CA ARG A 107 2.89 3.21 4.87
C ARG A 107 2.06 2.46 5.90
N VAL A 108 1.64 3.19 6.94
CA VAL A 108 0.60 2.75 7.89
C VAL A 108 -0.59 3.70 7.72
N PRO A 109 -1.67 3.30 7.01
CA PRO A 109 -2.86 4.13 6.84
C PRO A 109 -3.63 4.33 8.15
N GLU A 110 -4.20 5.51 8.36
CA GLU A 110 -5.12 5.79 9.46
C GLU A 110 -6.54 5.36 9.08
N ASN A 111 -6.81 4.05 9.10
CA ASN A 111 -8.09 3.51 8.67
C ASN A 111 -8.42 2.20 9.40
N GLU A 112 -9.54 2.16 10.13
CA GLU A 112 -9.94 1.01 10.93
C GLU A 112 -10.29 -0.23 10.09
N THR A 113 -10.94 -0.03 8.94
CA THR A 113 -11.28 -1.15 8.04
C THR A 113 -10.01 -1.81 7.52
N PHE A 114 -9.03 -1.00 7.08
CA PHE A 114 -7.73 -1.50 6.64
C PHE A 114 -6.96 -2.20 7.77
N ALA A 115 -6.98 -1.63 8.98
CA ALA A 115 -6.34 -2.25 10.14
C ALA A 115 -6.92 -3.65 10.44
N LYS A 116 -8.25 -3.80 10.41
CA LYS A 116 -8.92 -5.10 10.60
C LYS A 116 -8.55 -6.12 9.50
N ILE A 117 -8.34 -5.67 8.27
CA ILE A 117 -7.85 -6.54 7.18
C ILE A 117 -6.45 -7.06 7.54
N CYS A 118 -5.51 -6.17 7.87
CA CYS A 118 -4.14 -6.56 8.22
C CYS A 118 -4.11 -7.51 9.42
N GLN A 119 -4.88 -7.23 10.46
CA GLN A 119 -4.97 -8.08 11.66
C GLN A 119 -5.56 -9.48 11.40
N SER A 120 -6.25 -9.67 10.27
CA SER A 120 -6.86 -10.95 9.90
C SER A 120 -5.97 -11.84 9.03
N ILE A 121 -4.80 -11.37 8.63
CA ILE A 121 -3.88 -12.08 7.75
C ILE A 121 -2.52 -12.31 8.42
N ASP A 122 -1.87 -13.40 8.05
CA ASP A 122 -0.52 -13.69 8.51
C ASP A 122 0.46 -12.64 7.99
N GLY A 123 1.40 -12.23 8.85
CA GLY A 123 2.40 -11.20 8.52
C GLY A 123 1.86 -9.76 8.49
N ARG A 124 0.54 -9.55 8.50
CA ARG A 124 -0.13 -8.23 8.62
C ARG A 124 0.30 -7.20 7.56
N VAL A 125 0.85 -7.60 6.43
CA VAL A 125 1.34 -6.71 5.37
C VAL A 125 0.69 -7.03 4.04
N LEU A 126 0.30 -6.01 3.30
CA LEU A 126 -0.17 -6.09 1.91
C LEU A 126 0.75 -5.31 0.97
N ALA A 127 1.01 -5.86 -0.21
CA ALA A 127 1.56 -5.14 -1.36
C ALA A 127 0.42 -4.44 -2.08
N THR A 128 0.49 -3.11 -2.22
CA THR A 128 -0.68 -2.28 -2.54
C THR A 128 -0.40 -1.21 -3.59
N THR A 129 -1.48 -0.76 -4.23
CA THR A 129 -1.53 0.44 -5.07
C THR A 129 -2.94 1.02 -5.07
N SER A 130 -3.16 2.22 -5.64
CA SER A 130 -4.49 2.84 -5.74
C SER A 130 -5.47 2.03 -6.61
N ALA A 131 -6.77 2.06 -6.25
CA ALA A 131 -7.85 1.37 -6.95
C ALA A 131 -8.33 2.18 -8.17
N ASN A 132 -7.58 2.10 -9.28
CA ASN A 132 -7.88 2.77 -10.55
C ASN A 132 -7.11 2.10 -11.69
N LEU A 133 -7.52 2.33 -12.92
CA LEU A 133 -6.66 2.12 -14.09
C LEU A 133 -5.52 3.14 -14.05
N SER A 134 -4.37 2.78 -14.60
CA SER A 134 -3.19 3.68 -14.57
C SER A 134 -3.47 4.97 -15.34
N GLY A 135 -3.29 6.10 -14.67
CA GLY A 135 -3.58 7.44 -15.22
C GLY A 135 -4.98 7.98 -14.90
N GLU A 136 -5.92 7.14 -14.49
CA GLU A 136 -7.26 7.54 -14.11
C GLU A 136 -7.33 7.98 -12.63
N PRO A 137 -8.35 8.74 -12.22
CA PRO A 137 -8.60 9.04 -10.81
C PRO A 137 -8.80 7.77 -9.97
N ALA A 138 -8.32 7.77 -8.74
CA ALA A 138 -8.57 6.67 -7.81
C ALA A 138 -9.99 6.73 -7.26
N ALA A 139 -10.59 5.57 -6.98
CA ALA A 139 -11.90 5.50 -6.33
C ALA A 139 -11.86 6.11 -4.93
N LEU A 140 -12.92 6.83 -4.56
CA LEU A 140 -13.11 7.46 -3.25
C LEU A 140 -14.25 6.81 -2.46
N THR A 141 -15.16 6.13 -3.14
CA THR A 141 -16.31 5.48 -2.55
C THR A 141 -16.34 3.99 -2.88
N TYR A 142 -17.08 3.22 -2.08
CA TYR A 142 -17.31 1.79 -2.35
C TYR A 142 -17.91 1.56 -3.74
N HIS A 143 -18.87 2.39 -4.15
CA HIS A 143 -19.53 2.26 -5.46
C HIS A 143 -18.56 2.55 -6.62
N GLU A 144 -17.69 3.55 -6.47
CA GLU A 144 -16.65 3.83 -7.46
C GLU A 144 -15.63 2.68 -7.54
N ALA A 145 -15.23 2.10 -6.40
CA ALA A 145 -14.33 0.95 -6.37
C ALA A 145 -14.94 -0.25 -7.09
N ILE A 146 -16.23 -0.55 -6.87
CA ILE A 146 -16.95 -1.59 -7.60
C ILE A 146 -16.98 -1.27 -9.10
N SER A 147 -17.33 -0.03 -9.46
CA SER A 147 -17.46 0.38 -10.87
C SER A 147 -16.13 0.31 -11.63
N TYR A 148 -15.01 0.73 -11.01
CA TYR A 148 -13.71 0.84 -11.69
C TYR A 148 -12.98 -0.49 -11.77
N ILE A 149 -13.04 -1.29 -10.70
CA ILE A 149 -12.19 -2.48 -10.57
C ILE A 149 -12.90 -3.71 -9.99
N GLY A 150 -14.18 -3.62 -9.64
CA GLY A 150 -14.90 -4.69 -8.92
C GLY A 150 -14.88 -6.03 -9.63
N GLU A 151 -15.08 -6.05 -10.96
CA GLU A 151 -15.04 -7.29 -11.77
C GLU A 151 -13.63 -7.86 -11.96
N LYS A 152 -12.57 -7.12 -11.60
CA LYS A 152 -11.18 -7.50 -11.82
C LYS A 152 -10.48 -8.02 -10.56
N VAL A 153 -11.07 -7.77 -9.39
CA VAL A 153 -10.57 -8.22 -8.08
C VAL A 153 -11.46 -9.33 -7.51
N ASP A 154 -10.94 -10.09 -6.57
CA ASP A 154 -11.68 -11.22 -5.99
C ASP A 154 -12.67 -10.78 -4.91
N LEU A 155 -12.45 -9.62 -4.32
CA LEU A 155 -13.33 -9.03 -3.31
C LEU A 155 -13.14 -7.53 -3.24
N VAL A 156 -14.25 -6.79 -3.23
CA VAL A 156 -14.29 -5.38 -2.80
C VAL A 156 -14.83 -5.37 -1.37
N ILE A 157 -14.01 -4.95 -0.42
CA ILE A 157 -14.38 -4.92 1.00
C ILE A 157 -15.23 -3.67 1.27
N GLN A 158 -16.34 -3.82 1.98
CA GLN A 158 -17.17 -2.68 2.38
C GLN A 158 -16.36 -1.71 3.26
N ASP A 159 -16.64 -0.43 3.16
CA ASP A 159 -15.93 0.62 3.89
C ASP A 159 -16.34 0.74 5.36
N PHE A 160 -17.50 0.19 5.73
CA PHE A 160 -18.07 0.26 7.09
C PHE A 160 -18.12 1.68 7.66
N GLY A 161 -18.38 2.67 6.79
CA GLY A 161 -18.45 4.09 7.15
C GLY A 161 -17.09 4.81 7.17
N CYS A 162 -15.98 4.13 6.85
CA CYS A 162 -14.70 4.78 6.65
C CYS A 162 -14.68 5.56 5.33
N VAL A 163 -14.21 6.80 5.37
CA VAL A 163 -14.22 7.70 4.21
C VAL A 163 -12.80 7.96 3.71
N ALA A 164 -12.59 7.82 2.40
CA ALA A 164 -11.38 8.28 1.73
C ALA A 164 -11.42 9.80 1.53
N LYS A 165 -10.38 10.53 1.97
CA LYS A 165 -10.30 12.00 1.91
C LYS A 165 -10.11 12.56 0.49
N GLY A 166 -9.74 11.72 -0.46
CA GLY A 166 -9.60 12.07 -1.88
C GLY A 166 -8.24 12.61 -2.28
N LYS A 167 -7.36 12.91 -1.34
CA LYS A 167 -6.01 13.34 -1.63
C LYS A 167 -5.01 12.24 -1.34
N ALA A 168 -4.18 11.91 -2.33
CA ALA A 168 -3.19 10.84 -2.19
C ALA A 168 -2.15 11.14 -1.10
N SER A 169 -1.48 10.11 -0.59
CA SER A 169 -0.39 10.28 0.37
C SER A 169 0.76 11.09 -0.21
N THR A 170 1.43 11.87 0.62
CA THR A 170 2.74 12.44 0.30
C THR A 170 3.76 11.31 0.25
N VAL A 171 4.62 11.30 -0.79
CA VAL A 171 5.64 10.28 -0.98
C VAL A 171 7.01 10.90 -0.81
N VAL A 172 7.76 10.41 0.15
CA VAL A 172 9.05 10.97 0.57
C VAL A 172 10.12 9.89 0.55
N GLY A 173 11.29 10.23 0.06
CA GLY A 173 12.49 9.40 0.18
C GLY A 173 13.65 10.20 0.75
N PHE A 174 14.82 9.58 0.78
CA PHE A 174 16.02 10.14 1.40
C PHE A 174 17.22 9.96 0.48
N LYS A 175 18.05 10.99 0.38
CA LYS A 175 19.31 10.94 -0.34
C LYS A 175 20.30 11.89 0.34
N ASP A 176 21.50 11.42 0.63
CA ASP A 176 22.60 12.23 1.23
C ASP A 176 22.15 12.95 2.52
N ASN A 177 21.32 12.29 3.37
CA ASN A 177 20.66 12.83 4.56
C ASN A 177 19.64 13.95 4.29
N GLU A 178 19.25 14.17 3.04
CA GLU A 178 18.20 15.11 2.67
C GLU A 178 16.89 14.40 2.37
N THR A 179 15.77 15.07 2.69
CA THR A 179 14.43 14.60 2.37
C THR A 179 14.06 15.00 0.96
N ILE A 180 13.65 14.02 0.13
CA ILE A 180 13.21 14.24 -1.24
C ILE A 180 11.71 13.95 -1.32
N ILE A 181 10.93 14.91 -1.79
CA ILE A 181 9.50 14.75 -2.04
C ILE A 181 9.29 14.27 -3.48
N TYR A 182 8.96 12.98 -3.64
CA TYR A 182 8.62 12.40 -4.95
C TYR A 182 7.21 12.78 -5.40
N ARG A 183 6.30 13.00 -4.45
CA ARG A 183 4.93 13.45 -4.69
C ARG A 183 4.44 14.24 -3.49
N GLN A 184 3.99 15.46 -3.71
CA GLN A 184 3.26 16.22 -2.70
C GLN A 184 1.81 15.71 -2.66
N GLY A 185 1.40 15.23 -1.51
CA GLY A 185 0.05 14.74 -1.22
C GLY A 185 -0.57 15.49 -0.05
N GLU A 186 -1.28 14.74 0.81
CA GLU A 186 -2.04 15.28 1.95
C GLU A 186 -1.14 15.92 3.02
N VAL A 187 -0.03 15.25 3.37
CA VAL A 187 0.91 15.70 4.41
C VAL A 187 1.89 16.71 3.85
N ILE A 188 2.05 17.85 4.52
CA ILE A 188 3.11 18.83 4.25
C ILE A 188 4.32 18.49 5.13
N ILE A 189 5.47 18.32 4.50
CA ILE A 189 6.75 17.98 5.15
C ILE A 189 7.53 19.26 5.41
#